data_cc7033f7324b5473cde7bd4755992142
#
_entry.id   cc7033f7324b5473cde7bd4755992142
#
_cell.length_a   1.000
_cell.length_b   1.000
_cell.length_c   1.000
_cell.angle_alpha   90.00
_cell.angle_beta   90.00
_cell.angle_gamma   90.00
#
_symmetry.space_group_name_H-M   'P 1'
#
loop_
_entity.id
_entity.type
_entity.pdbx_description
1 polymer ?
#
loop_
_entity_poly.entity_id
_entity_poly.type
_entity_poly.pdbx_seq_one_letter_code
_entity_poly.pdbx_strand_id
1 'polypeptide(L)'
;MKKLILSAAIAAFSCAAGVPGQAAEFPLPPKGSNMVGGLQVVIARHQDTLLDIARHYDVGYNEIRAANPGVDPWLPGAGTRVVVPTQYILPPQPWNGIIINIPERRLFYFPKGQNVVYTYPVGIFMPKWPDPLGSTRIIAKVKNPTWTVPKNIQEEHAKDGDPIPAFFPAGPDNPMGELALETGWSQIFIHGTNKPWGVGMRVSHGCFHVYPENEVQLFRMISVGTPVTTIDQPFLVGTDGQGGLYMQSFKPVGAYTKGGNPQQRAVNAISGFEETAGRNWQVNWQQVINLVNAPNTMPTPITNTGPSLQERIAAITAKPYDYAPYGDDANQASPPPAPAPVESASRANP
;
A
#
# COMPACT_ATOMS: atom_id res chain seq x y z
N MET A 1 44.30 -30.30 -19.94
CA MET A 1 43.31 -30.06 -18.90
C MET A 1 43.06 -28.57 -18.80
N LYS A 2 42.06 -28.04 -19.48
CA LYS A 2 41.67 -26.62 -19.43
C LYS A 2 40.59 -26.46 -18.36
N LYS A 3 40.89 -25.71 -17.29
CA LYS A 3 39.92 -25.35 -16.25
C LYS A 3 39.01 -24.25 -16.80
N LEU A 4 37.74 -24.54 -16.98
CA LEU A 4 36.69 -23.53 -17.18
C LEU A 4 36.45 -22.85 -15.86
N ILE A 5 36.72 -21.56 -15.78
CA ILE A 5 36.32 -20.70 -14.66
C ILE A 5 34.94 -20.17 -15.04
N LEU A 6 33.91 -20.66 -14.34
CA LEU A 6 32.55 -20.18 -14.47
C LEU A 6 32.41 -18.91 -13.62
N SER A 7 32.47 -17.74 -14.25
CA SER A 7 32.25 -16.47 -13.59
C SER A 7 30.75 -16.30 -13.39
N ALA A 8 30.27 -16.44 -12.15
CA ALA A 8 28.95 -16.07 -11.76
C ALA A 8 28.85 -14.53 -11.72
N ALA A 9 28.16 -13.95 -12.68
CA ALA A 9 27.80 -12.53 -12.65
C ALA A 9 26.74 -12.31 -11.59
N ILE A 10 27.14 -11.82 -10.43
CA ILE A 10 26.23 -11.28 -9.43
C ILE A 10 25.72 -9.95 -9.99
N ALA A 11 24.48 -9.95 -10.48
CA ALA A 11 23.78 -8.71 -10.81
C ALA A 11 23.51 -7.96 -9.49
N ALA A 12 24.38 -6.99 -9.21
CA ALA A 12 24.13 -6.04 -8.13
C ALA A 12 22.92 -5.18 -8.52
N PHE A 13 21.76 -5.48 -7.95
CA PHE A 13 20.61 -4.60 -8.00
C PHE A 13 20.98 -3.31 -7.24
N SER A 14 21.30 -2.28 -7.99
CA SER A 14 21.51 -0.94 -7.47
C SER A 14 20.15 -0.43 -6.99
N CYS A 15 19.89 -0.53 -5.69
CA CYS A 15 18.81 0.25 -5.07
C CYS A 15 19.15 1.73 -5.26
N ALA A 16 18.53 2.38 -6.21
CA ALA A 16 18.55 3.83 -6.28
C ALA A 16 18.01 4.34 -4.94
N ALA A 17 18.85 5.04 -4.18
CA ALA A 17 18.43 5.78 -3.01
C ALA A 17 17.44 6.84 -3.50
N GLY A 18 16.14 6.64 -3.22
CA GLY A 18 15.09 7.56 -3.62
C GLY A 18 15.35 8.93 -3.01
N VAL A 19 15.22 9.96 -3.81
CA VAL A 19 15.18 11.35 -3.36
C VAL A 19 13.89 11.50 -2.53
N PRO A 20 13.91 12.17 -1.37
CA PRO A 20 12.73 12.35 -0.54
C PRO A 20 11.56 12.91 -1.37
N GLY A 21 10.38 12.27 -1.27
CA GLY A 21 9.17 12.72 -1.95
C GLY A 21 9.00 12.26 -3.40
N GLN A 22 9.75 11.26 -3.86
CA GLN A 22 9.47 10.60 -5.15
C GLN A 22 8.86 9.22 -4.88
N ALA A 23 7.80 8.90 -5.63
CA ALA A 23 7.19 7.57 -5.61
C ALA A 23 8.24 6.49 -5.78
N ALA A 24 7.96 5.34 -5.18
CA ALA A 24 8.75 4.16 -5.45
C ALA A 24 8.58 3.77 -6.93
N GLU A 25 9.64 4.04 -7.72
CA GLU A 25 9.75 3.67 -9.12
C GLU A 25 10.53 2.38 -9.24
N PHE A 26 9.98 1.42 -9.97
CA PHE A 26 10.64 0.15 -10.23
C PHE A 26 10.63 -0.18 -11.70
N PRO A 27 11.71 -0.72 -12.28
CA PRO A 27 11.64 -1.37 -13.57
C PRO A 27 10.64 -2.53 -13.50
N LEU A 28 9.87 -2.75 -14.57
CA LEU A 28 9.03 -3.94 -14.64
C LEU A 28 9.91 -5.20 -14.55
N PRO A 29 9.44 -6.21 -13.82
CA PRO A 29 10.23 -7.42 -13.63
C PRO A 29 10.41 -8.17 -14.95
N PRO A 30 11.47 -8.97 -15.08
CA PRO A 30 11.68 -9.80 -16.26
C PRO A 30 10.56 -10.83 -16.42
N LYS A 31 10.39 -11.33 -17.64
CA LYS A 31 9.42 -12.40 -17.92
C LYS A 31 9.59 -13.57 -16.95
N GLY A 32 8.51 -14.01 -16.36
CA GLY A 32 8.51 -15.09 -15.36
C GLY A 32 8.67 -14.61 -13.93
N SER A 33 8.70 -13.28 -13.69
CA SER A 33 8.59 -12.67 -12.38
C SER A 33 7.47 -11.63 -12.39
N ASN A 34 6.85 -11.38 -11.25
CA ASN A 34 5.90 -10.29 -11.02
C ASN A 34 6.15 -9.60 -9.66
N MET A 35 7.39 -9.65 -9.18
CA MET A 35 7.79 -8.98 -7.95
C MET A 35 8.72 -7.81 -8.27
N VAL A 36 8.55 -6.72 -7.53
CA VAL A 36 9.39 -5.51 -7.62
C VAL A 36 9.82 -5.04 -6.24
N GLY A 37 10.92 -4.27 -6.19
CA GLY A 37 11.45 -3.73 -4.96
C GLY A 37 12.17 -4.75 -4.08
N GLY A 38 12.37 -4.39 -2.82
CA GLY A 38 13.02 -5.23 -1.82
C GLY A 38 12.69 -4.75 -0.41
N LEU A 39 12.70 -5.67 0.55
CA LEU A 39 12.55 -5.32 1.96
C LEU A 39 13.76 -4.51 2.42
N GLN A 40 13.53 -3.52 3.28
CA GLN A 40 14.59 -2.74 3.90
C GLN A 40 14.44 -2.78 5.42
N VAL A 41 15.52 -2.47 6.13
CA VAL A 41 15.52 -2.31 7.59
C VAL A 41 16.25 -1.03 7.91
N VAL A 42 15.63 -0.17 8.71
CA VAL A 42 16.24 1.07 9.20
C VAL A 42 16.33 1.07 10.72
N ILE A 43 17.23 1.87 11.26
CA ILE A 43 17.38 2.10 12.69
C ILE A 43 16.71 3.43 13.02
N ALA A 44 15.64 3.40 13.79
CA ALA A 44 14.91 4.59 14.21
C ALA A 44 15.76 5.45 15.19
N ARG A 45 15.60 6.76 15.11
CA ARG A 45 16.12 7.74 16.07
C ARG A 45 15.05 8.01 17.14
N HIS A 46 15.42 8.75 18.16
CA HIS A 46 14.52 9.10 19.29
C HIS A 46 13.27 9.88 18.83
N GLN A 47 13.43 10.76 17.86
CA GLN A 47 12.38 11.66 17.35
C GLN A 47 11.52 11.04 16.24
N ASP A 48 11.90 9.88 15.71
CA ASP A 48 11.22 9.28 14.56
C ASP A 48 9.92 8.59 14.99
N THR A 49 8.93 8.63 14.10
CA THR A 49 7.71 7.83 14.19
C THR A 49 7.69 6.79 13.07
N LEU A 50 6.91 5.72 13.22
CA LEU A 50 6.69 4.80 12.08
C LEU A 50 5.98 5.51 10.91
N LEU A 51 5.25 6.59 11.18
CA LEU A 51 4.53 7.36 10.16
C LEU A 51 5.50 8.17 9.29
N ASP A 52 6.50 8.81 9.92
CA ASP A 52 7.55 9.54 9.20
C ASP A 52 8.36 8.59 8.32
N ILE A 53 8.76 7.44 8.89
CA ILE A 53 9.47 6.40 8.16
C ILE A 53 8.61 5.89 7.00
N ALA A 54 7.33 5.60 7.25
CA ALA A 54 6.42 5.13 6.21
C ALA A 54 6.29 6.13 5.06
N ARG A 55 6.04 7.41 5.38
CA ARG A 55 5.89 8.47 4.38
C ARG A 55 7.17 8.64 3.56
N HIS A 56 8.33 8.59 4.20
CA HIS A 56 9.62 8.73 3.51
C HIS A 56 9.84 7.61 2.47
N TYR A 57 9.38 6.39 2.77
CA TYR A 57 9.57 5.23 1.89
C TYR A 57 8.33 4.89 1.03
N ASP A 58 7.36 5.78 0.91
CA ASP A 58 6.10 5.54 0.19
C ASP A 58 5.39 4.26 0.62
N VAL A 59 5.34 4.05 1.92
CA VAL A 59 4.65 2.95 2.58
C VAL A 59 3.44 3.49 3.33
N GLY A 60 2.33 2.78 3.31
CA GLY A 60 1.13 3.17 4.03
C GLY A 60 1.20 2.82 5.53
N TYR A 61 0.43 3.54 6.36
CA TYR A 61 0.39 3.33 7.80
C TYR A 61 0.14 1.86 8.19
N ASN A 62 -0.84 1.20 7.56
CA ASN A 62 -1.14 -0.19 7.89
C ASN A 62 -0.05 -1.15 7.43
N GLU A 63 0.67 -0.83 6.36
CA GLU A 63 1.79 -1.65 5.86
C GLU A 63 2.96 -1.61 6.83
N ILE A 64 3.40 -0.41 7.25
CA ILE A 64 4.53 -0.27 8.17
C ILE A 64 4.22 -0.88 9.53
N ARG A 65 2.98 -0.74 10.03
CA ARG A 65 2.56 -1.37 11.29
C ARG A 65 2.52 -2.89 11.20
N ALA A 66 2.00 -3.43 10.10
CA ALA A 66 1.94 -4.88 9.90
C ALA A 66 3.33 -5.51 9.80
N ALA A 67 4.30 -4.78 9.23
CA ALA A 67 5.69 -5.21 9.13
C ALA A 67 6.44 -5.13 10.47
N ASN A 68 5.95 -4.37 11.45
CA ASN A 68 6.59 -4.11 12.74
C ASN A 68 5.63 -4.39 13.92
N PRO A 69 5.19 -5.64 14.11
CA PRO A 69 4.29 -5.97 15.21
C PRO A 69 4.97 -5.71 16.56
N GLY A 70 4.24 -5.07 17.48
CA GLY A 70 4.74 -4.72 18.82
C GLY A 70 5.58 -3.45 18.91
N VAL A 71 5.92 -2.81 17.79
CA VAL A 71 6.57 -1.49 17.80
C VAL A 71 5.51 -0.41 17.93
N ASP A 72 5.68 0.52 18.88
CA ASP A 72 4.80 1.67 19.00
C ASP A 72 4.94 2.57 17.76
N PRO A 73 3.84 2.91 17.06
CA PRO A 73 3.92 3.69 15.84
C PRO A 73 4.33 5.16 16.06
N TRP A 74 4.13 5.69 17.26
CA TRP A 74 4.43 7.07 17.60
C TRP A 74 5.77 7.22 18.32
N LEU A 75 6.18 6.20 19.06
CA LEU A 75 7.41 6.17 19.84
C LEU A 75 8.14 4.83 19.67
N PRO A 76 8.66 4.54 18.47
CA PRO A 76 9.40 3.31 18.25
C PRO A 76 10.64 3.18 19.13
N GLY A 77 11.22 4.32 19.52
CA GLY A 77 12.41 4.40 20.36
C GLY A 77 13.72 4.36 19.56
N ALA A 78 14.74 5.05 20.08
CA ALA A 78 16.05 5.07 19.45
C ALA A 78 16.68 3.67 19.41
N GLY A 79 17.29 3.31 18.29
CA GLY A 79 17.93 2.01 18.08
C GLY A 79 16.97 0.89 17.63
N THR A 80 15.66 1.15 17.59
CA THR A 80 14.70 0.15 17.11
C THR A 80 14.91 -0.16 15.62
N ARG A 81 15.01 -1.46 15.33
CA ARG A 81 15.05 -1.94 13.95
C ARG A 81 13.64 -1.94 13.37
N VAL A 82 13.42 -1.09 12.37
CA VAL A 82 12.13 -0.95 11.68
C VAL A 82 12.23 -1.59 10.31
N VAL A 83 11.39 -2.59 10.05
CA VAL A 83 11.23 -3.21 8.73
C VAL A 83 10.40 -2.29 7.85
N VAL A 84 10.94 -1.95 6.68
CA VAL A 84 10.26 -1.13 5.68
C VAL A 84 9.83 -2.04 4.52
N PRO A 85 8.52 -2.30 4.33
CA PRO A 85 8.00 -3.31 3.42
C PRO A 85 7.91 -2.80 1.96
N THR A 86 9.04 -2.39 1.38
CA THR A 86 9.12 -1.86 0.01
C THR A 86 9.31 -2.93 -1.06
N GLN A 87 8.82 -4.15 -0.82
CA GLN A 87 8.76 -5.23 -1.81
C GLN A 87 7.29 -5.58 -2.10
N TYR A 88 6.94 -5.64 -3.37
CA TYR A 88 5.56 -5.80 -3.82
C TYR A 88 5.40 -6.92 -4.83
N ILE A 89 4.29 -7.64 -4.75
CA ILE A 89 3.78 -8.50 -5.81
C ILE A 89 2.85 -7.63 -6.66
N LEU A 90 3.15 -7.50 -7.94
CA LEU A 90 2.32 -6.71 -8.85
C LEU A 90 0.93 -7.32 -9.02
N PRO A 91 -0.11 -6.50 -9.20
CA PRO A 91 -1.47 -6.97 -9.43
C PRO A 91 -1.54 -7.83 -10.70
N PRO A 92 -2.61 -8.62 -10.89
CA PRO A 92 -2.82 -9.35 -12.13
C PRO A 92 -2.78 -8.47 -13.37
N GLN A 93 -2.23 -8.99 -14.45
CA GLN A 93 -2.24 -8.31 -15.76
C GLN A 93 -3.68 -8.19 -16.33
N PRO A 94 -3.94 -7.27 -17.28
CA PRO A 94 -2.95 -6.42 -18.00
C PRO A 94 -2.50 -5.20 -17.19
N TRP A 95 -1.20 -4.89 -17.23
CA TRP A 95 -0.64 -3.69 -16.60
C TRP A 95 -0.81 -2.48 -17.54
N ASN A 96 -1.82 -1.66 -17.29
CA ASN A 96 -2.14 -0.51 -18.12
C ASN A 96 -2.81 0.60 -17.29
N GLY A 97 -2.24 1.80 -17.30
CA GLY A 97 -2.75 2.94 -16.54
C GLY A 97 -2.64 2.72 -15.03
N ILE A 98 -3.69 3.04 -14.31
CA ILE A 98 -3.75 2.95 -12.86
C ILE A 98 -4.50 1.67 -12.46
N ILE A 99 -3.91 0.90 -11.54
CA ILE A 99 -4.57 -0.21 -10.86
C ILE A 99 -4.51 0.06 -9.35
N ILE A 100 -5.66 0.05 -8.67
CA ILE A 100 -5.75 0.22 -7.22
C ILE A 100 -6.26 -1.07 -6.60
N ASN A 101 -5.45 -1.73 -5.78
CA ASN A 101 -5.88 -2.88 -5.02
C ASN A 101 -6.42 -2.43 -3.66
N ILE A 102 -7.73 -2.53 -3.49
CA ILE A 102 -8.44 -2.00 -2.31
C ILE A 102 -7.97 -2.63 -0.99
N PRO A 103 -7.86 -3.98 -0.84
CA PRO A 103 -7.37 -4.58 0.39
C PRO A 103 -5.93 -4.21 0.73
N GLU A 104 -5.09 -4.02 -0.27
CA GLU A 104 -3.70 -3.61 -0.13
C GLU A 104 -3.57 -2.14 0.24
N ARG A 105 -4.54 -1.30 -0.16
CA ARG A 105 -4.50 0.17 -0.08
C ARG A 105 -3.31 0.75 -0.84
N ARG A 106 -3.12 0.25 -2.06
CA ARG A 106 -2.00 0.62 -2.90
C ARG A 106 -2.44 0.83 -4.34
N LEU A 107 -1.93 1.90 -4.92
CA LEU A 107 -2.05 2.29 -6.31
C LEU A 107 -0.78 1.91 -7.03
N PHE A 108 -0.93 1.28 -8.20
CA PHE A 108 0.14 1.02 -9.17
C PHE A 108 -0.17 1.80 -10.44
N TYR A 109 0.81 2.54 -10.94
CA TYR A 109 0.70 3.23 -12.22
C TYR A 109 1.68 2.65 -13.23
N PHE A 110 1.15 2.19 -14.34
CA PHE A 110 1.88 1.60 -15.48
C PHE A 110 1.80 2.55 -16.67
N PRO A 111 2.81 3.42 -16.88
CA PRO A 111 2.82 4.35 -17.99
C PRO A 111 2.87 3.62 -19.33
N LYS A 112 2.05 4.05 -20.28
CA LYS A 112 2.01 3.44 -21.61
C LYS A 112 3.37 3.54 -22.32
N GLY A 113 3.89 2.41 -22.80
CA GLY A 113 5.13 2.34 -23.56
C GLY A 113 6.42 2.49 -22.74
N GLN A 114 6.33 2.47 -21.41
CA GLN A 114 7.49 2.50 -20.52
C GLN A 114 7.64 1.15 -19.79
N ASN A 115 8.87 0.76 -19.49
CA ASN A 115 9.16 -0.49 -18.79
C ASN A 115 9.36 -0.23 -17.28
N VAL A 116 8.43 0.53 -16.68
CA VAL A 116 8.46 0.91 -15.26
C VAL A 116 7.07 0.82 -14.65
N VAL A 117 7.03 0.66 -13.34
CA VAL A 117 5.84 0.83 -12.50
C VAL A 117 6.15 1.81 -11.38
N TYR A 118 5.21 2.71 -11.14
CA TYR A 118 5.19 3.58 -9.96
C TYR A 118 4.16 3.04 -8.98
N THR A 119 4.48 3.07 -7.69
CA THR A 119 3.52 2.60 -6.69
C THR A 119 3.42 3.57 -5.52
N TYR A 120 2.19 3.74 -5.02
CA TYR A 120 1.81 4.70 -4.00
C TYR A 120 0.88 4.06 -2.97
N PRO A 121 1.11 4.26 -1.68
CA PRO A 121 0.10 3.94 -0.69
C PRO A 121 -1.10 4.88 -0.86
N VAL A 122 -2.30 4.38 -0.60
CA VAL A 122 -3.53 5.19 -0.68
C VAL A 122 -4.38 5.07 0.57
N GLY A 123 -4.85 6.21 1.07
CA GLY A 123 -6.00 6.24 1.97
C GLY A 123 -7.26 5.92 1.18
N ILE A 124 -8.11 5.04 1.71
CA ILE A 124 -9.34 4.59 1.06
C ILE A 124 -10.57 4.93 1.91
N PHE A 125 -11.75 4.66 1.36
CA PHE A 125 -13.04 4.94 1.98
C PHE A 125 -13.29 4.15 3.27
N MET A 126 -14.04 4.78 4.17
CA MET A 126 -14.53 4.20 5.43
C MET A 126 -15.55 3.07 5.19
N PRO A 127 -15.79 2.17 6.17
CA PRO A 127 -16.64 0.98 5.99
C PRO A 127 -18.05 1.24 5.49
N LYS A 128 -18.61 2.41 5.76
CA LYS A 128 -19.99 2.79 5.40
C LYS A 128 -20.11 3.29 3.96
N TRP A 129 -19.00 3.60 3.32
CA TRP A 129 -18.97 4.21 2.00
C TRP A 129 -18.73 3.14 0.92
N PRO A 130 -19.45 3.25 -0.22
CA PRO A 130 -19.32 2.26 -1.28
C PRO A 130 -17.93 2.29 -1.91
N ASP A 131 -17.46 1.12 -2.20
CA ASP A 131 -16.19 0.91 -2.86
C ASP A 131 -16.38 0.98 -4.38
N PRO A 132 -15.73 1.88 -5.12
CA PRO A 132 -15.78 1.84 -6.56
C PRO A 132 -14.97 0.63 -7.06
N LEU A 133 -15.65 -0.41 -7.56
CA LEU A 133 -14.98 -1.53 -8.24
C LEU A 133 -15.21 -1.48 -9.73
N GLY A 134 -14.25 -2.05 -10.45
CA GLY A 134 -14.27 -2.14 -11.89
C GLY A 134 -13.36 -1.11 -12.55
N SER A 135 -13.72 -0.69 -13.75
CA SER A 135 -12.85 0.15 -14.57
C SER A 135 -13.52 1.46 -14.96
N THR A 136 -12.72 2.50 -14.96
CA THR A 136 -13.04 3.84 -15.46
C THR A 136 -11.78 4.48 -16.06
N ARG A 137 -11.74 5.80 -16.12
CA ARG A 137 -10.59 6.59 -16.59
C ARG A 137 -10.52 7.92 -15.87
N ILE A 138 -9.38 8.58 -15.94
CA ILE A 138 -9.25 9.97 -15.52
C ILE A 138 -10.00 10.85 -16.54
N ILE A 139 -10.93 11.66 -16.07
CA ILE A 139 -11.76 12.54 -16.91
C ILE A 139 -11.36 14.00 -16.83
N ALA A 140 -10.76 14.43 -15.71
CA ALA A 140 -10.25 15.78 -15.54
C ALA A 140 -9.05 15.84 -14.59
N LYS A 141 -8.31 16.92 -14.68
CA LYS A 141 -7.19 17.29 -13.78
C LYS A 141 -7.51 18.65 -13.19
N VAL A 142 -7.65 18.73 -11.89
CA VAL A 142 -8.08 19.94 -11.16
C VAL A 142 -6.90 20.47 -10.35
N LYS A 143 -6.59 21.76 -10.51
CA LYS A 143 -5.62 22.48 -9.66
C LYS A 143 -6.36 23.34 -8.67
N ASN A 144 -5.82 23.42 -7.46
CA ASN A 144 -6.41 24.18 -6.37
C ASN A 144 -7.91 23.91 -6.22
N PRO A 145 -8.30 22.62 -6.01
CA PRO A 145 -9.70 22.26 -5.90
C PRO A 145 -10.36 22.99 -4.73
N THR A 146 -11.63 23.31 -4.87
CA THR A 146 -12.50 23.67 -3.76
C THR A 146 -13.37 22.48 -3.40
N TRP A 147 -13.83 22.36 -2.17
CA TRP A 147 -14.70 21.28 -1.78
C TRP A 147 -15.99 21.78 -1.13
N THR A 148 -17.10 21.60 -1.84
CA THR A 148 -18.44 21.73 -1.25
C THR A 148 -18.78 20.41 -0.59
N VAL A 149 -18.87 20.43 0.73
CA VAL A 149 -19.08 19.22 1.52
C VAL A 149 -20.52 18.71 1.35
N PRO A 150 -20.74 17.46 0.92
CA PRO A 150 -22.06 16.87 0.86
C PRO A 150 -22.77 16.89 2.23
N LYS A 151 -24.08 17.13 2.24
CA LYS A 151 -24.84 17.25 3.50
C LYS A 151 -24.74 16.04 4.41
N ASN A 152 -24.76 14.83 3.83
CA ASN A 152 -24.60 13.59 4.59
C ASN A 152 -23.25 13.49 5.29
N ILE A 153 -22.18 14.04 4.72
CA ILE A 153 -20.85 14.11 5.35
C ILE A 153 -20.86 15.15 6.48
N GLN A 154 -21.47 16.33 6.27
CA GLN A 154 -21.62 17.32 7.31
C GLN A 154 -22.39 16.76 8.52
N GLU A 155 -23.49 16.05 8.26
CA GLU A 155 -24.32 15.41 9.29
C GLU A 155 -23.57 14.29 10.03
N GLU A 156 -22.73 13.50 9.34
CA GLU A 156 -21.88 12.47 9.93
C GLU A 156 -20.90 13.10 10.91
N HIS A 157 -20.13 14.09 10.47
CA HIS A 157 -19.19 14.82 11.32
C HIS A 157 -19.86 15.51 12.51
N ALA A 158 -21.02 16.12 12.31
CA ALA A 158 -21.76 16.75 13.40
C ALA A 158 -22.22 15.74 14.47
N LYS A 159 -22.63 14.52 14.06
CA LYS A 159 -22.99 13.42 14.98
C LYS A 159 -21.80 12.91 15.77
N ASP A 160 -20.62 12.91 15.16
CA ASP A 160 -19.37 12.44 15.77
C ASP A 160 -18.74 13.53 16.66
N GLY A 161 -19.36 14.72 16.77
CA GLY A 161 -18.90 15.82 17.61
C GLY A 161 -17.75 16.64 17.00
N ASP A 162 -17.46 16.47 15.72
CA ASP A 162 -16.43 17.16 14.96
C ASP A 162 -17.05 17.87 13.73
N PRO A 163 -17.89 18.91 13.93
CA PRO A 163 -18.55 19.58 12.83
C PRO A 163 -17.57 20.27 11.89
N ILE A 164 -17.73 20.06 10.60
CA ILE A 164 -16.87 20.64 9.57
C ILE A 164 -17.60 21.72 8.75
N PRO A 165 -16.89 22.69 8.15
CA PRO A 165 -17.48 23.69 7.26
C PRO A 165 -18.23 23.05 6.10
N ALA A 166 -19.28 23.72 5.62
CA ALA A 166 -20.00 23.29 4.41
C ALA A 166 -19.19 23.48 3.12
N PHE A 167 -18.12 24.27 3.18
CA PHE A 167 -17.27 24.58 2.04
C PHE A 167 -15.82 24.81 2.49
N PHE A 168 -14.89 24.21 1.77
CA PHE A 168 -13.47 24.46 1.89
C PHE A 168 -12.97 25.16 0.63
N PRO A 169 -12.41 26.38 0.74
CA PRO A 169 -11.73 27.04 -0.37
C PRO A 169 -10.44 26.29 -0.72
N ALA A 170 -9.86 26.60 -1.86
CA ALA A 170 -8.51 26.12 -2.18
C ALA A 170 -7.50 26.66 -1.14
N GLY A 171 -6.56 25.81 -0.74
CA GLY A 171 -5.52 26.17 0.23
C GLY A 171 -5.11 25.01 1.11
N PRO A 172 -4.18 25.25 2.06
CA PRO A 172 -3.56 24.20 2.86
C PRO A 172 -4.55 23.46 3.77
N ASP A 173 -5.64 24.11 4.16
CA ASP A 173 -6.67 23.51 5.03
C ASP A 173 -7.68 22.65 4.24
N ASN A 174 -7.59 22.67 2.90
CA ASN A 174 -8.50 21.87 2.09
C ASN A 174 -8.12 20.39 2.14
N PRO A 175 -9.04 19.50 2.57
CA PRO A 175 -8.78 18.06 2.61
C PRO A 175 -8.44 17.41 1.27
N MET A 176 -8.75 18.09 0.14
CA MET A 176 -8.42 17.60 -1.20
C MET A 176 -6.99 17.87 -1.64
N GLY A 177 -6.19 18.60 -0.84
CA GLY A 177 -4.85 19.01 -1.25
C GLY A 177 -4.85 20.08 -2.36
N GLU A 178 -3.73 20.20 -3.06
CA GLU A 178 -3.54 21.22 -4.11
C GLU A 178 -3.95 20.72 -5.51
N LEU A 179 -3.96 19.43 -5.72
CA LEU A 179 -4.17 18.80 -7.03
C LEU A 179 -5.13 17.61 -6.90
N ALA A 180 -5.99 17.41 -7.89
CA ALA A 180 -6.89 16.28 -7.93
C ALA A 180 -7.01 15.71 -9.34
N LEU A 181 -7.08 14.40 -9.43
CA LEU A 181 -7.40 13.64 -10.63
C LEU A 181 -8.84 13.15 -10.50
N GLU A 182 -9.75 13.70 -11.31
CA GLU A 182 -11.15 13.30 -11.34
C GLU A 182 -11.30 11.99 -12.11
N THR A 183 -11.97 11.02 -11.51
CA THR A 183 -12.28 9.75 -12.16
C THR A 183 -13.66 9.79 -12.81
N GLY A 184 -13.94 8.86 -13.72
CA GLY A 184 -15.28 8.73 -14.31
C GLY A 184 -16.34 8.17 -13.37
N TRP A 185 -15.99 7.76 -12.12
CA TRP A 185 -16.96 7.50 -11.08
C TRP A 185 -17.42 8.81 -10.46
N SER A 186 -18.73 8.94 -10.23
CA SER A 186 -19.29 10.17 -9.66
C SER A 186 -18.68 10.53 -8.32
N GLN A 187 -18.12 11.73 -8.20
CA GLN A 187 -17.55 12.32 -6.98
C GLN A 187 -16.36 11.54 -6.38
N ILE A 188 -15.65 10.75 -7.18
CA ILE A 188 -14.46 10.02 -6.75
C ILE A 188 -13.22 10.57 -7.43
N PHE A 189 -12.26 10.98 -6.61
CA PHE A 189 -11.00 11.58 -7.00
C PHE A 189 -9.81 10.78 -6.45
N ILE A 190 -8.67 10.90 -7.12
CA ILE A 190 -7.36 10.58 -6.55
C ILE A 190 -6.69 11.93 -6.30
N HIS A 191 -6.42 12.25 -5.04
CA HIS A 191 -5.97 13.59 -4.64
C HIS A 191 -5.05 13.54 -3.42
N GLY A 192 -4.39 14.63 -3.11
CA GLY A 192 -3.58 14.78 -1.91
C GLY A 192 -4.41 14.83 -0.63
N THR A 193 -3.80 15.28 0.43
CA THR A 193 -4.48 15.42 1.72
C THR A 193 -3.74 16.41 2.60
N ASN A 194 -4.49 17.15 3.42
CA ASN A 194 -3.95 17.91 4.55
C ASN A 194 -3.71 17.03 5.81
N LYS A 195 -4.03 15.72 5.73
CA LYS A 195 -3.85 14.75 6.83
C LYS A 195 -3.05 13.53 6.35
N PRO A 196 -1.74 13.67 6.07
CA PRO A 196 -0.92 12.61 5.45
C PRO A 196 -0.81 11.33 6.28
N TRP A 197 -0.98 11.40 7.60
CA TRP A 197 -1.00 10.21 8.47
C TRP A 197 -2.14 9.22 8.16
N GLY A 198 -3.18 9.66 7.44
CA GLY A 198 -4.29 8.81 7.01
C GLY A 198 -4.00 7.96 5.77
N VAL A 199 -2.86 8.18 5.10
CA VAL A 199 -2.48 7.40 3.92
C VAL A 199 -2.18 5.94 4.32
N GLY A 200 -2.80 4.99 3.61
CA GLY A 200 -2.77 3.57 3.97
C GLY A 200 -3.87 3.16 4.96
N MET A 201 -4.77 4.08 5.33
CA MET A 201 -5.91 3.81 6.23
C MET A 201 -7.26 3.90 5.49
N ARG A 202 -8.35 3.64 6.24
CA ARG A 202 -9.73 3.84 5.81
C ARG A 202 -10.27 5.14 6.41
N VAL A 203 -10.16 6.22 5.68
CA VAL A 203 -10.34 7.59 6.21
C VAL A 203 -11.20 8.49 5.33
N SER A 204 -11.53 8.08 4.10
CA SER A 204 -12.24 8.94 3.15
C SER A 204 -13.73 8.60 3.04
N HIS A 205 -14.46 9.50 2.40
CA HIS A 205 -15.87 9.34 2.05
C HIS A 205 -16.07 8.89 0.58
N GLY A 206 -15.07 8.23 -0.02
CA GLY A 206 -15.13 7.69 -1.37
C GLY A 206 -13.88 7.91 -2.21
N CYS A 207 -13.08 8.93 -1.92
CA CYS A 207 -11.88 9.26 -2.67
C CYS A 207 -10.64 8.43 -2.26
N PHE A 208 -9.60 8.50 -3.09
CA PHE A 208 -8.28 7.93 -2.82
C PHE A 208 -7.32 9.04 -2.43
N HIS A 209 -6.80 9.01 -1.20
CA HIS A 209 -5.83 9.98 -0.70
C HIS A 209 -4.42 9.48 -0.90
N VAL A 210 -3.54 10.32 -1.46
CA VAL A 210 -2.09 10.05 -1.56
C VAL A 210 -1.32 11.07 -0.73
N TYR A 211 -0.06 10.81 -0.44
CA TYR A 211 0.81 11.82 0.18
C TYR A 211 0.90 13.08 -0.70
N PRO A 212 1.03 14.27 -0.11
CA PRO A 212 1.08 15.54 -0.87
C PRO A 212 2.18 15.55 -1.95
N GLU A 213 3.35 15.03 -1.65
CA GLU A 213 4.45 14.89 -2.60
C GLU A 213 4.12 13.94 -3.77
N ASN A 214 3.38 12.86 -3.49
CA ASN A 214 2.94 11.89 -4.49
C ASN A 214 1.84 12.45 -5.38
N GLU A 215 0.97 13.28 -4.84
CA GLU A 215 -0.05 14.01 -5.58
C GLU A 215 0.58 14.83 -6.72
N VAL A 216 1.64 15.58 -6.44
CA VAL A 216 2.35 16.41 -7.41
C VAL A 216 2.94 15.54 -8.53
N GLN A 217 3.53 14.42 -8.18
CA GLN A 217 4.13 13.50 -9.14
C GLN A 217 3.05 12.85 -10.03
N LEU A 218 2.02 12.27 -9.43
CA LEU A 218 0.89 11.66 -10.14
C LEU A 218 0.22 12.66 -11.08
N PHE A 219 -0.03 13.88 -10.60
CA PHE A 219 -0.64 14.91 -11.41
C PHE A 219 0.20 15.28 -12.66
N ARG A 220 1.53 15.26 -12.55
CA ARG A 220 2.42 15.51 -13.70
C ARG A 220 2.40 14.39 -14.72
N MET A 221 2.44 13.14 -14.27
CA MET A 221 2.59 11.96 -15.13
C MET A 221 1.28 11.50 -15.77
N ILE A 222 0.16 11.65 -15.06
CA ILE A 222 -1.12 11.10 -15.52
C ILE A 222 -1.83 12.10 -16.45
N SER A 223 -2.32 11.57 -17.57
CA SER A 223 -3.10 12.34 -18.55
C SER A 223 -4.60 12.03 -18.44
N VAL A 224 -5.44 12.95 -18.88
CA VAL A 224 -6.86 12.69 -19.11
C VAL A 224 -7.00 11.52 -20.09
N GLY A 225 -7.91 10.60 -19.82
CA GLY A 225 -8.08 9.38 -20.57
C GLY A 225 -7.31 8.17 -20.02
N THR A 226 -6.36 8.36 -19.07
CA THR A 226 -5.63 7.24 -18.43
C THR A 226 -6.63 6.28 -17.80
N PRO A 227 -6.57 4.97 -18.13
CA PRO A 227 -7.43 3.96 -17.51
C PRO A 227 -7.20 3.89 -16.00
N VAL A 228 -8.27 3.66 -15.24
CA VAL A 228 -8.26 3.41 -13.80
C VAL A 228 -9.05 2.14 -13.54
N THR A 229 -8.43 1.17 -12.89
CA THR A 229 -9.09 -0.08 -12.48
C THR A 229 -8.91 -0.28 -11.00
N THR A 230 -9.99 -0.53 -10.28
CA THR A 230 -9.96 -0.96 -8.88
C THR A 230 -10.27 -2.44 -8.79
N ILE A 231 -9.50 -3.15 -7.97
CA ILE A 231 -9.60 -4.59 -7.77
C ILE A 231 -9.71 -4.93 -6.28
N ASP A 232 -10.32 -6.09 -5.99
CA ASP A 232 -10.41 -6.66 -4.64
C ASP A 232 -9.62 -7.99 -4.61
N GLN A 233 -8.29 -7.86 -4.48
CA GLN A 233 -7.39 -9.01 -4.40
C GLN A 233 -6.73 -9.05 -3.01
N PRO A 234 -7.37 -9.71 -2.02
CA PRO A 234 -6.81 -9.84 -0.67
C PRO A 234 -5.62 -10.80 -0.61
N PHE A 235 -5.39 -11.58 -1.66
CA PHE A 235 -4.24 -12.47 -1.80
C PHE A 235 -3.59 -12.21 -3.17
N LEU A 236 -2.36 -11.70 -3.14
CA LEU A 236 -1.52 -11.59 -4.32
C LEU A 236 -0.49 -12.70 -4.31
N VAL A 237 -0.36 -13.40 -5.43
CA VAL A 237 0.61 -14.49 -5.61
C VAL A 237 1.64 -14.07 -6.64
N GLY A 238 2.90 -14.36 -6.34
CA GLY A 238 4.00 -13.94 -7.19
C GLY A 238 5.22 -14.83 -7.11
N THR A 239 6.12 -14.64 -8.06
CA THR A 239 7.41 -15.33 -8.12
C THR A 239 8.54 -14.34 -8.37
N ASP A 240 9.71 -14.63 -7.80
CA ASP A 240 10.94 -13.89 -8.02
C ASP A 240 11.64 -14.24 -9.35
N GLY A 241 11.09 -15.19 -10.10
CA GLY A 241 11.69 -15.71 -11.31
C GLY A 241 12.83 -16.71 -11.08
N GLN A 242 13.25 -16.95 -9.84
CA GLN A 242 14.30 -17.90 -9.45
C GLN A 242 13.74 -19.23 -8.92
N GLY A 243 12.42 -19.34 -8.87
CA GLY A 243 11.72 -20.56 -8.46
C GLY A 243 10.93 -20.43 -7.17
N GLY A 244 11.11 -19.37 -6.42
CA GLY A 244 10.30 -19.06 -5.24
C GLY A 244 8.87 -18.69 -5.61
N LEU A 245 7.91 -19.14 -4.81
CA LEU A 245 6.52 -18.69 -4.85
C LEU A 245 6.21 -17.95 -3.54
N TYR A 246 5.62 -16.78 -3.68
CA TYR A 246 5.34 -15.86 -2.57
C TYR A 246 3.87 -15.48 -2.55
N MET A 247 3.35 -15.17 -1.37
CA MET A 247 2.02 -14.60 -1.20
C MET A 247 2.07 -13.37 -0.28
N GLN A 248 1.39 -12.30 -0.71
CA GLN A 248 0.97 -11.21 0.17
C GLN A 248 -0.49 -11.44 0.55
N SER A 249 -0.83 -11.15 1.79
CA SER A 249 -2.20 -11.27 2.27
C SER A 249 -2.64 -10.00 2.99
N PHE A 250 -3.84 -9.55 2.68
CA PHE A 250 -4.41 -8.32 3.20
C PHE A 250 -5.73 -8.60 3.89
N LYS A 251 -6.05 -7.83 4.94
CA LYS A 251 -7.37 -7.91 5.57
C LYS A 251 -8.43 -7.48 4.55
N PRO A 252 -9.48 -8.28 4.34
CA PRO A 252 -10.58 -7.89 3.47
C PRO A 252 -11.21 -6.56 3.91
N VAL A 253 -11.69 -5.77 2.95
CA VAL A 253 -12.20 -4.41 3.17
C VAL A 253 -13.62 -4.28 2.63
N GLY A 254 -14.52 -3.59 3.36
CA GLY A 254 -15.84 -3.20 2.88
C GLY A 254 -16.81 -4.35 2.61
N ALA A 255 -17.61 -4.19 1.56
CA ALA A 255 -18.58 -5.20 1.11
C ALA A 255 -17.94 -6.53 0.71
N TYR A 256 -16.65 -6.51 0.42
CA TYR A 256 -15.84 -7.67 0.01
C TYR A 256 -15.53 -8.64 1.15
N THR A 257 -15.77 -8.27 2.41
CA THR A 257 -15.80 -9.22 3.51
C THR A 257 -16.88 -10.30 3.31
N LYS A 258 -17.88 -10.05 2.46
CA LYS A 258 -18.94 -10.98 2.10
C LYS A 258 -18.57 -11.93 0.95
N GLY A 259 -17.38 -11.80 0.37
CA GLY A 259 -16.94 -12.47 -0.86
C GLY A 259 -16.51 -13.93 -0.72
N GLY A 260 -17.12 -14.72 0.16
CA GLY A 260 -16.86 -16.15 0.27
C GLY A 260 -15.79 -16.53 1.30
N ASN A 261 -15.45 -17.83 1.30
CA ASN A 261 -14.48 -18.41 2.21
C ASN A 261 -13.04 -17.88 1.90
N PRO A 262 -12.34 -17.24 2.84
CA PRO A 262 -10.99 -16.71 2.59
C PRO A 262 -9.98 -17.78 2.14
N GLN A 263 -10.09 -19.01 2.66
CA GLN A 263 -9.23 -20.10 2.25
C GLN A 263 -9.44 -20.43 0.77
N GLN A 264 -10.71 -20.47 0.31
CA GLN A 264 -11.01 -20.72 -1.10
C GLN A 264 -10.49 -19.59 -2.00
N ARG A 265 -10.56 -18.33 -1.55
CA ARG A 265 -9.98 -17.18 -2.28
C ARG A 265 -8.47 -17.31 -2.41
N ALA A 266 -7.77 -17.76 -1.36
CA ALA A 266 -6.32 -17.99 -1.40
C ALA A 266 -5.97 -19.14 -2.36
N VAL A 267 -6.71 -20.26 -2.30
CA VAL A 267 -6.55 -21.37 -3.25
C VAL A 267 -6.76 -20.89 -4.68
N ASN A 268 -7.83 -20.15 -4.96
CA ASN A 268 -8.13 -19.63 -6.29
C ASN A 268 -7.02 -18.67 -6.78
N ALA A 269 -6.46 -17.83 -5.91
CA ALA A 269 -5.36 -16.95 -6.28
C ALA A 269 -4.10 -17.73 -6.66
N ILE A 270 -3.77 -18.79 -5.92
CA ILE A 270 -2.61 -19.66 -6.21
C ILE A 270 -2.86 -20.42 -7.53
N SER A 271 -4.00 -21.10 -7.67
CA SER A 271 -4.30 -21.88 -8.88
C SER A 271 -4.36 -21.03 -10.15
N GLY A 272 -4.98 -19.84 -10.06
CA GLY A 272 -5.03 -18.91 -11.19
C GLY A 272 -3.66 -18.35 -11.55
N PHE A 273 -2.77 -18.15 -10.57
CA PHE A 273 -1.40 -17.78 -10.85
C PHE A 273 -0.61 -18.91 -11.50
N GLU A 274 -0.73 -20.14 -11.01
CA GLU A 274 -0.09 -21.33 -11.58
C GLU A 274 -0.54 -21.59 -13.04
N GLU A 275 -1.84 -21.46 -13.31
CA GLU A 275 -2.40 -21.57 -14.66
C GLU A 275 -1.79 -20.51 -15.60
N THR A 276 -1.76 -19.25 -15.17
CA THR A 276 -1.20 -18.14 -15.95
C THR A 276 0.31 -18.30 -16.18
N ALA A 277 1.02 -18.81 -15.19
CA ALA A 277 2.46 -19.05 -15.27
C ALA A 277 2.81 -20.31 -16.08
N GLY A 278 1.85 -21.20 -16.33
CA GLY A 278 2.06 -22.50 -16.99
C GLY A 278 2.97 -23.43 -16.17
N ARG A 279 2.98 -23.27 -14.85
CA ARG A 279 3.86 -24.00 -13.94
C ARG A 279 3.18 -24.21 -12.60
N ASN A 280 3.37 -25.40 -12.02
CA ASN A 280 2.93 -25.72 -10.66
C ASN A 280 4.10 -25.64 -9.68
N TRP A 281 3.79 -25.28 -8.43
CA TRP A 281 4.74 -25.28 -7.32
C TRP A 281 4.34 -26.29 -6.24
N GLN A 282 5.31 -26.71 -5.45
CA GLN A 282 5.03 -27.46 -4.22
C GLN A 282 4.65 -26.46 -3.11
N VAL A 283 3.36 -26.18 -3.02
CA VAL A 283 2.81 -25.19 -2.08
C VAL A 283 2.83 -25.71 -0.66
N ASN A 284 3.36 -24.93 0.28
CA ASN A 284 3.22 -25.14 1.71
C ASN A 284 1.84 -24.63 2.17
N TRP A 285 0.84 -25.50 2.14
CA TRP A 285 -0.53 -25.16 2.49
C TRP A 285 -0.69 -24.71 3.94
N GLN A 286 0.16 -25.21 4.87
CA GLN A 286 0.14 -24.73 6.26
C GLN A 286 0.53 -23.25 6.33
N GLN A 287 1.54 -22.84 5.57
CA GLN A 287 1.94 -21.44 5.48
C GLN A 287 0.84 -20.57 4.84
N VAL A 288 0.16 -21.08 3.83
CA VAL A 288 -1.00 -20.39 3.22
C VAL A 288 -2.11 -20.19 4.25
N ILE A 289 -2.46 -21.22 5.02
CA ILE A 289 -3.47 -21.13 6.09
C ILE A 289 -3.06 -20.10 7.15
N ASN A 290 -1.78 -20.08 7.54
CA ASN A 290 -1.27 -19.08 8.48
C ASN A 290 -1.46 -17.66 7.95
N LEU A 291 -1.16 -17.40 6.66
CA LEU A 291 -1.32 -16.09 6.03
C LEU A 291 -2.78 -15.68 5.85
N VAL A 292 -3.69 -16.65 5.66
CA VAL A 292 -5.14 -16.38 5.61
C VAL A 292 -5.65 -15.95 6.99
N ASN A 293 -5.20 -16.61 8.05
CA ASN A 293 -5.65 -16.36 9.42
C ASN A 293 -4.97 -15.13 10.05
N ALA A 294 -3.71 -14.89 9.71
CA ALA A 294 -2.91 -13.76 10.17
C ALA A 294 -2.28 -13.04 8.95
N PRO A 295 -3.03 -12.16 8.29
CA PRO A 295 -2.57 -11.47 7.08
C PRO A 295 -1.26 -10.74 7.26
N ASN A 296 -0.35 -10.92 6.29
CA ASN A 296 0.95 -10.28 6.23
C ASN A 296 1.13 -9.58 4.87
N THR A 297 1.36 -8.27 4.92
CA THR A 297 1.48 -7.43 3.72
C THR A 297 2.81 -7.61 2.98
N MET A 298 3.80 -8.27 3.57
CA MET A 298 5.08 -8.56 2.92
C MET A 298 5.01 -9.85 2.11
N PRO A 299 5.67 -9.91 0.92
CA PRO A 299 5.79 -11.13 0.15
C PRO A 299 6.44 -12.25 0.97
N THR A 300 5.62 -13.20 1.39
CA THR A 300 6.00 -14.31 2.26
C THR A 300 6.15 -15.58 1.43
N PRO A 301 7.27 -16.31 1.52
CA PRO A 301 7.42 -17.58 0.81
C PRO A 301 6.33 -18.58 1.20
N ILE A 302 5.71 -19.21 0.21
CA ILE A 302 4.70 -20.26 0.39
C ILE A 302 5.13 -21.59 -0.22
N THR A 303 6.43 -21.82 -0.32
CA THR A 303 7.06 -23.10 -0.67
C THR A 303 7.96 -23.54 0.48
N ASN A 304 8.35 -24.83 0.48
CA ASN A 304 9.28 -25.36 1.49
C ASN A 304 10.76 -25.13 1.10
N THR A 305 11.02 -24.39 0.03
CA THR A 305 12.36 -24.12 -0.48
C THR A 305 12.73 -22.66 -0.25
N GLY A 306 14.00 -22.42 0.09
CA GLY A 306 14.51 -21.08 0.32
C GLY A 306 14.29 -20.56 1.76
N PRO A 307 14.80 -19.36 2.06
CA PRO A 307 14.73 -18.75 3.38
C PRO A 307 13.29 -18.28 3.69
N SER A 308 12.88 -18.43 4.93
CA SER A 308 11.66 -17.86 5.47
C SER A 308 11.67 -16.33 5.43
N LEU A 309 10.51 -15.69 5.61
CA LEU A 309 10.43 -14.23 5.68
C LEU A 309 11.32 -13.67 6.80
N GLN A 310 11.35 -14.32 7.95
CA GLN A 310 12.16 -13.90 9.11
C GLN A 310 13.65 -13.98 8.80
N GLU A 311 14.11 -15.06 8.16
CA GLU A 311 15.51 -15.20 7.75
C GLU A 311 15.89 -14.16 6.71
N ARG A 312 15.00 -13.86 5.76
CA ARG A 312 15.20 -12.78 4.77
C ARG A 312 15.35 -11.42 5.45
N ILE A 313 14.49 -11.09 6.42
CA ILE A 313 14.56 -9.83 7.19
C ILE A 313 15.85 -9.79 8.02
N ALA A 314 16.20 -10.90 8.68
CA ALA A 314 17.40 -10.98 9.52
C ALA A 314 18.70 -10.79 8.72
N ALA A 315 18.72 -11.21 7.47
CA ALA A 315 19.86 -11.04 6.57
C ALA A 315 20.07 -9.61 6.06
N ILE A 316 19.07 -8.71 6.24
CA ILE A 316 19.17 -7.32 5.78
C ILE A 316 20.07 -6.52 6.72
N THR A 317 21.11 -5.90 6.17
CA THR A 317 21.91 -4.91 6.91
C THR A 317 21.06 -3.67 7.14
N ALA A 318 20.78 -3.37 8.40
CA ALA A 318 20.03 -2.18 8.77
C ALA A 318 20.84 -0.91 8.50
N LYS A 319 20.16 0.11 7.96
CA LYS A 319 20.75 1.42 7.70
C LYS A 319 20.25 2.44 8.73
N PRO A 320 21.06 3.43 9.16
CA PRO A 320 20.53 4.54 9.93
C PRO A 320 19.39 5.23 9.14
N TYR A 321 18.31 5.58 9.84
CA TYR A 321 17.31 6.48 9.29
C TYR A 321 17.83 7.92 9.43
N ASP A 322 18.24 8.51 8.32
CA ASP A 322 18.90 9.83 8.30
C ASP A 322 18.16 10.81 7.38
N TYR A 323 16.90 11.05 7.69
CA TYR A 323 16.09 12.01 6.96
C TYR A 323 15.51 13.05 7.92
N ALA A 324 15.36 14.30 7.43
CA ALA A 324 14.67 15.33 8.19
C ALA A 324 13.20 14.90 8.41
N PRO A 325 12.64 15.07 9.61
CA PRO A 325 11.21 14.92 9.82
C PRO A 325 10.46 15.80 8.80
N TYR A 326 9.36 15.30 8.27
CA TYR A 326 8.45 16.16 7.53
C TYR A 326 8.01 17.27 8.50
N GLY A 327 8.31 18.55 8.18
CA GLY A 327 8.29 19.68 9.09
C GLY A 327 7.05 19.83 9.98
N ASP A 328 6.93 20.88 10.74
CA ASP A 328 5.92 21.10 11.80
C ASP A 328 4.46 20.83 11.37
N ASP A 329 4.16 20.81 10.08
CA ASP A 329 2.87 20.39 9.54
C ASP A 329 2.56 18.91 9.79
N ALA A 330 3.57 18.07 10.02
CA ALA A 330 3.37 16.68 10.45
C ALA A 330 2.99 16.59 11.94
N ASN A 331 3.26 17.61 12.73
CA ASN A 331 3.04 17.65 14.18
C ASN A 331 1.81 18.45 14.61
N GLN A 332 1.11 19.14 13.73
CA GLN A 332 -0.06 19.96 14.11
C GLN A 332 -1.36 19.19 14.32
N ALA A 333 -1.39 17.91 14.02
CA ALA A 333 -2.56 17.11 14.36
C ALA A 333 -2.24 16.17 15.51
N SER A 334 -2.92 16.39 16.60
CA SER A 334 -3.00 15.41 17.68
C SER A 334 -3.35 14.05 17.09
N PRO A 335 -2.66 12.97 17.49
CA PRO A 335 -2.98 11.65 17.03
C PRO A 335 -4.46 11.37 17.25
N PRO A 336 -5.15 10.71 16.30
CA PRO A 336 -6.49 10.24 16.56
C PRO A 336 -6.45 9.40 17.83
N PRO A 337 -7.44 9.51 18.73
CA PRO A 337 -7.48 8.70 19.94
C PRO A 337 -7.35 7.23 19.51
N ALA A 338 -6.51 6.50 20.24
CA ALA A 338 -6.35 5.08 19.99
C ALA A 338 -7.74 4.44 19.92
N PRO A 339 -8.01 3.56 18.94
CA PRO A 339 -9.30 2.88 18.88
C PRO A 339 -9.56 2.22 20.24
N ALA A 340 -10.73 2.51 20.82
CA ALA A 340 -11.13 1.95 22.09
C ALA A 340 -10.92 0.43 22.06
N PRO A 341 -10.43 -0.17 23.15
CA PRO A 341 -10.31 -1.62 23.23
C PRO A 341 -11.66 -2.24 22.86
N VAL A 342 -11.65 -3.16 21.91
CA VAL A 342 -12.85 -3.95 21.61
C VAL A 342 -13.13 -4.74 22.88
N GLU A 343 -14.10 -4.33 23.67
CA GLU A 343 -14.60 -5.12 24.78
C GLU A 343 -15.00 -6.49 24.25
N SER A 344 -14.26 -7.49 24.69
CA SER A 344 -14.64 -8.87 24.47
C SER A 344 -16.00 -9.08 25.15
N ALA A 345 -17.06 -9.19 24.37
CA ALA A 345 -18.35 -9.59 24.87
C ALA A 345 -18.19 -10.95 25.55
N SER A 346 -18.07 -10.94 26.88
CA SER A 346 -18.17 -12.12 27.71
C SER A 346 -19.55 -12.71 27.48
N ARG A 347 -19.62 -13.89 26.90
CA ARG A 347 -20.82 -14.70 26.85
C ARG A 347 -21.24 -15.00 28.27
N ALA A 348 -22.26 -14.30 28.76
CA ALA A 348 -23.09 -14.81 29.82
C ALA A 348 -24.08 -15.81 29.19
N ASN A 349 -23.92 -17.07 29.54
CA ASN A 349 -24.93 -18.10 29.36
C ASN A 349 -25.82 -18.14 30.60
N PRO A 350 -27.13 -18.25 30.49
CA PRO A 350 -27.96 -18.91 31.50
C PRO A 350 -28.00 -20.41 31.29
#